data_f8a7d228ab83e10d16a4bb8409c78149
#
_entry.id   f8a7d228ab83e10d16a4bb8409c78149
#
_cell.length_a   1.000
_cell.length_b   1.000
_cell.length_c   1.000
_cell.angle_alpha   90.00
_cell.angle_beta   90.00
_cell.angle_gamma   90.00
#
_symmetry.space_group_name_H-M   'P 1'
#
loop_
_entity.id
_entity.type
_entity.pdbx_description
1 polymer ?
#
loop_
_entity_poly.entity_id
_entity_poly.type
_entity_poly.pdbx_seq_one_letter_code
_entity_poly.pdbx_strand_id
1 'polypeptide(L)'
;MTSEQGETDRAGVGDESLADAFGAVARQLRDKSAETLAPWDITPAHLRALRTLSRHGTMRLSELSERLQIAPRTATEVVDALQARDLVRRRADPGDRRATLVEVTEHGASVLAEIRATRGTEAGRIFGRLSPADRAELARILRKLRD
;
A
#
# COMPACT_ATOMS: atom_id res chain seq x y z
N MET A 1 50.60 -16.91 -20.10
CA MET A 1 50.27 -16.06 -18.94
C MET A 1 49.43 -14.89 -19.44
N THR A 2 48.18 -15.10 -19.62
CA THR A 2 47.29 -14.00 -19.98
C THR A 2 45.83 -14.41 -19.67
N SER A 3 45.12 -13.52 -19.03
CA SER A 3 43.67 -13.40 -19.03
C SER A 3 42.91 -14.12 -17.93
N GLU A 4 42.90 -13.52 -16.74
CA GLU A 4 41.82 -13.62 -15.79
C GLU A 4 41.50 -12.20 -15.25
N GLN A 5 40.98 -11.33 -16.09
CA GLN A 5 40.49 -10.02 -15.68
C GLN A 5 39.27 -9.62 -16.54
N GLY A 6 38.28 -10.46 -16.63
CA GLY A 6 37.13 -10.16 -17.48
C GLY A 6 35.76 -10.52 -16.95
N GLU A 7 35.65 -11.08 -15.75
CA GLU A 7 34.37 -11.66 -15.29
C GLU A 7 33.69 -10.95 -14.11
N THR A 8 34.35 -9.96 -13.52
CA THR A 8 33.82 -9.27 -12.33
C THR A 8 33.01 -8.00 -12.65
N ASP A 9 33.03 -7.55 -13.90
CA ASP A 9 32.42 -6.25 -14.25
C ASP A 9 31.00 -6.37 -14.86
N ARG A 10 30.53 -7.58 -15.14
CA ARG A 10 29.18 -7.78 -15.70
C ARG A 10 28.07 -7.92 -14.67
N ALA A 11 28.39 -8.30 -13.45
CA ALA A 11 27.38 -8.48 -12.40
C ALA A 11 26.87 -7.13 -11.86
N GLY A 12 27.74 -6.15 -11.69
CA GLY A 12 27.37 -4.83 -11.15
C GLY A 12 26.49 -4.00 -12.07
N VAL A 13 26.76 -4.04 -13.36
CA VAL A 13 25.98 -3.27 -14.36
C VAL A 13 24.57 -3.88 -14.54
N GLY A 14 24.47 -5.21 -14.42
CA GLY A 14 23.18 -5.90 -14.50
C GLY A 14 22.26 -5.58 -13.33
N ASP A 15 22.80 -5.51 -12.13
CA ASP A 15 22.02 -5.25 -10.90
C ASP A 15 21.56 -3.78 -10.82
N GLU A 16 22.39 -2.82 -11.19
CA GLU A 16 22.00 -1.41 -11.30
C GLU A 16 20.91 -1.22 -12.35
N SER A 17 21.00 -1.87 -13.49
CA SER A 17 19.97 -1.81 -14.54
C SER A 17 18.64 -2.40 -14.10
N LEU A 18 18.65 -3.49 -13.33
CA LEU A 18 17.43 -4.09 -12.75
C LEU A 18 16.79 -3.19 -11.69
N ALA A 19 17.59 -2.62 -10.81
CA ALA A 19 17.11 -1.69 -9.80
C ALA A 19 16.47 -0.44 -10.43
N ASP A 20 17.11 0.10 -11.47
CA ASP A 20 16.60 1.26 -12.21
C ASP A 20 15.29 0.93 -12.94
N ALA A 21 15.22 -0.19 -13.61
CA ALA A 21 14.02 -0.64 -14.31
C ALA A 21 12.87 -0.90 -13.35
N PHE A 22 13.14 -1.60 -12.26
CA PHE A 22 12.15 -1.84 -11.21
C PHE A 22 11.68 -0.54 -10.56
N GLY A 23 12.61 0.35 -10.24
CA GLY A 23 12.32 1.66 -9.66
C GLY A 23 11.45 2.52 -10.55
N ALA A 24 11.66 2.50 -11.87
CA ALA A 24 10.83 3.23 -12.83
C ALA A 24 9.38 2.71 -12.84
N VAL A 25 9.19 1.40 -12.88
CA VAL A 25 7.84 0.79 -12.82
C VAL A 25 7.17 1.07 -11.48
N ALA A 26 7.90 0.94 -10.38
CA ALA A 26 7.38 1.22 -9.04
C ALA A 26 6.95 2.68 -8.90
N ARG A 27 7.70 3.64 -9.46
CA ARG A 27 7.31 5.06 -9.49
C ARG A 27 6.03 5.28 -10.29
N GLN A 28 5.90 4.66 -11.47
CA GLN A 28 4.65 4.73 -12.26
C GLN A 28 3.43 4.28 -11.46
N LEU A 29 3.55 3.15 -10.76
CA LEU A 29 2.47 2.64 -9.91
C LEU A 29 2.15 3.58 -8.75
N ARG A 30 3.15 4.18 -8.12
CA ARG A 30 2.97 5.14 -7.02
C ARG A 30 2.34 6.44 -7.48
N ASP A 31 2.79 7.00 -8.60
CA ASP A 31 2.27 8.26 -9.15
C ASP A 31 0.79 8.10 -9.53
N LYS A 32 0.44 7.02 -10.18
CA LYS A 32 -0.96 6.68 -10.47
C LYS A 32 -1.78 6.45 -9.21
N SER A 33 -1.18 5.87 -8.17
CA SER A 33 -1.84 5.68 -6.89
C SER A 33 -2.20 7.01 -6.21
N ALA A 34 -1.30 8.00 -6.25
CA ALA A 34 -1.56 9.33 -5.70
C ALA A 34 -2.69 10.03 -6.47
N GLU A 35 -2.68 9.99 -7.80
CA GLU A 35 -3.74 10.52 -8.64
C GLU A 35 -5.09 9.87 -8.35
N THR A 36 -5.09 8.55 -8.12
CA THR A 36 -6.29 7.78 -7.79
C THR A 36 -6.94 8.24 -6.48
N LEU A 37 -6.15 8.68 -5.51
CA LEU A 37 -6.65 9.11 -4.20
C LEU A 37 -7.16 10.55 -4.17
N ALA A 38 -6.82 11.37 -5.16
CA ALA A 38 -7.19 12.77 -5.22
C ALA A 38 -8.71 13.02 -5.10
N PRO A 39 -9.62 12.24 -5.73
CA PRO A 39 -11.06 12.45 -5.60
C PRO A 39 -11.59 12.36 -4.16
N TRP A 40 -10.93 11.61 -3.29
CA TRP A 40 -11.33 11.43 -1.89
C TRP A 40 -10.53 12.27 -0.91
N ASP A 41 -9.55 13.03 -1.42
CA ASP A 41 -8.68 13.89 -0.60
C ASP A 41 -8.05 13.14 0.58
N ILE A 42 -7.56 11.94 0.33
CA ILE A 42 -6.83 11.11 1.31
C ILE A 42 -5.41 10.82 0.85
N THR A 43 -4.54 10.61 1.81
CA THR A 43 -3.13 10.25 1.56
C THR A 43 -2.94 8.75 1.51
N PRO A 44 -1.80 8.24 1.02
CA PRO A 44 -1.46 6.82 1.14
C PRO A 44 -1.47 6.30 2.58
N ALA A 45 -1.09 7.13 3.56
CA ALA A 45 -1.15 6.77 4.99
C ALA A 45 -2.60 6.59 5.46
N HIS A 46 -3.51 7.47 5.06
CA HIS A 46 -4.94 7.34 5.33
C HIS A 46 -5.52 6.06 4.73
N LEU A 47 -5.17 5.77 3.48
CA LEU A 47 -5.62 4.53 2.83
C LEU A 47 -5.10 3.28 3.53
N ARG A 48 -3.85 3.29 3.97
CA ARG A 48 -3.24 2.18 4.71
C ARG A 48 -4.01 1.89 6.00
N ALA A 49 -4.36 2.93 6.74
CA ALA A 49 -5.18 2.82 7.95
C ALA A 49 -6.58 2.25 7.65
N LEU A 50 -7.22 2.79 6.62
CA LEU A 50 -8.56 2.34 6.19
C LEU A 50 -8.56 0.86 5.78
N ARG A 51 -7.53 0.43 5.04
CA ARG A 51 -7.35 -0.98 4.66
C ARG A 51 -7.12 -1.88 5.87
N THR A 52 -6.32 -1.44 6.83
CA THR A 52 -6.03 -2.20 8.05
C THR A 52 -7.31 -2.41 8.85
N LEU A 53 -8.11 -1.37 9.03
CA LEU A 53 -9.41 -1.45 9.70
C LEU A 53 -10.40 -2.34 8.93
N SER A 54 -10.44 -2.24 7.63
CA SER A 54 -11.31 -3.08 6.80
C SER A 54 -10.92 -4.56 6.86
N ARG A 55 -9.63 -4.86 6.89
CA ARG A 55 -9.13 -6.25 6.92
C ARG A 55 -9.30 -6.91 8.28
N HIS A 56 -9.00 -6.19 9.35
CA HIS A 56 -8.94 -6.73 10.70
C HIS A 56 -10.17 -6.39 11.54
N GLY A 57 -11.05 -5.54 11.05
CA GLY A 57 -12.26 -5.13 11.74
C GLY A 57 -12.04 -3.99 12.72
N THR A 58 -13.08 -3.66 13.46
CA THR A 58 -13.06 -2.64 14.51
C THR A 58 -11.98 -2.95 15.54
N MET A 59 -11.18 -1.96 15.88
CA MET A 59 -10.10 -2.11 16.85
C MET A 59 -9.90 -0.85 17.67
N ARG A 60 -9.15 -0.98 18.76
CA ARG A 60 -8.72 0.18 19.54
C ARG A 60 -7.73 1.02 18.76
N LEU A 61 -7.76 2.33 19.03
CA LEU A 61 -6.81 3.26 18.41
C LEU A 61 -5.35 2.87 18.70
N SER A 62 -5.06 2.37 19.90
CA SER A 62 -3.73 1.86 20.27
C SER A 62 -3.31 0.66 19.42
N GLU A 63 -4.21 -0.25 19.14
CA GLU A 63 -3.94 -1.41 18.28
C GLU A 63 -3.67 -0.97 16.83
N LEU A 64 -4.44 -0.01 16.33
CA LEU A 64 -4.20 0.56 14.99
C LEU A 64 -2.81 1.19 14.89
N SER A 65 -2.42 1.97 15.89
CA SER A 65 -1.08 2.56 15.99
C SER A 65 0.03 1.51 15.91
N GLU A 66 -0.11 0.41 16.66
CA GLU A 66 0.85 -0.69 16.67
C GLU A 66 0.91 -1.41 15.32
N ARG A 67 -0.24 -1.72 14.74
CA ARG A 67 -0.31 -2.40 13.42
C ARG A 67 0.29 -1.57 12.30
N LEU A 68 0.10 -0.27 12.33
CA LEU A 68 0.66 0.67 11.36
C LEU A 68 2.12 1.02 11.64
N GLN A 69 2.64 0.67 12.81
CA GLN A 69 4.00 1.03 13.25
C GLN A 69 4.24 2.55 13.19
N ILE A 70 3.27 3.30 13.68
CA ILE A 70 3.31 4.76 13.79
C ILE A 70 3.10 5.19 15.24
N ALA A 71 3.52 6.42 15.55
CA ALA A 71 3.30 6.99 16.86
C ALA A 71 1.79 7.13 17.17
N PRO A 72 1.36 6.99 18.43
CA PRO A 72 -0.05 7.16 18.80
C PRO A 72 -0.64 8.52 18.37
N ARG A 73 0.15 9.59 18.44
CA ARG A 73 -0.26 10.90 17.95
C ARG A 73 -0.54 10.91 16.45
N THR A 74 0.32 10.29 15.68
CA THR A 74 0.13 10.16 14.22
C THR A 74 -1.11 9.34 13.90
N ALA A 75 -1.37 8.26 14.62
CA ALA A 75 -2.59 7.46 14.46
C ALA A 75 -3.84 8.30 14.76
N THR A 76 -3.82 9.13 15.78
CA THR A 76 -4.91 10.06 16.11
C THR A 76 -5.16 11.04 14.97
N GLU A 77 -4.12 11.64 14.40
CA GLU A 77 -4.22 12.56 13.27
C GLU A 77 -4.80 11.88 12.01
N VAL A 78 -4.35 10.65 11.73
CA VAL A 78 -4.88 9.86 10.62
C VAL A 78 -6.37 9.56 10.80
N VAL A 79 -6.76 9.14 11.99
CA VAL A 79 -8.17 8.84 12.30
C VAL A 79 -9.02 10.11 12.27
N ASP A 80 -8.51 11.24 12.76
CA ASP A 80 -9.19 12.54 12.66
C ASP A 80 -9.48 12.89 11.20
N ALA A 81 -8.51 12.73 10.32
CA ALA A 81 -8.66 13.00 8.90
C ALA A 81 -9.69 12.06 8.23
N LEU A 82 -9.66 10.79 8.56
CA LEU A 82 -10.63 9.82 8.04
C LEU A 82 -12.05 10.06 8.58
N GLN A 83 -12.17 10.43 9.84
CA GLN A 83 -13.45 10.76 10.45
C GLN A 83 -14.05 12.04 9.88
N ALA A 84 -13.24 13.06 9.61
CA ALA A 84 -13.68 14.29 8.97
C ALA A 84 -14.28 14.03 7.58
N ARG A 85 -13.91 12.94 6.93
CA ARG A 85 -14.43 12.51 5.61
C ARG A 85 -15.49 11.43 5.72
N ASP A 86 -15.96 11.14 6.91
CA ASP A 86 -16.97 10.10 7.19
C ASP A 86 -16.57 8.69 6.72
N LEU A 87 -15.27 8.42 6.67
CA LEU A 87 -14.75 7.10 6.26
C LEU A 87 -14.60 6.13 7.44
N VAL A 88 -14.38 6.67 8.63
CA VAL A 88 -14.36 5.95 9.90
C VAL A 88 -15.16 6.71 10.94
N ARG A 89 -15.51 6.02 12.03
CA ARG A 89 -16.08 6.62 13.22
C ARG A 89 -15.42 6.07 14.47
N ARG A 90 -15.38 6.90 15.51
CA ARG A 90 -14.98 6.51 16.84
C ARG A 90 -16.19 6.13 17.66
N ARG A 91 -16.02 5.16 18.54
CA ARG A 91 -16.98 4.86 19.58
C ARG A 91 -16.26 4.42 20.86
N ALA A 92 -16.97 4.53 22.00
CA ALA A 92 -16.45 4.05 23.27
C ALA A 92 -16.34 2.52 23.25
N ASP A 93 -15.29 1.98 23.87
CA ASP A 93 -15.17 0.56 24.10
C ASP A 93 -16.11 0.17 25.28
N PRO A 94 -17.06 -0.76 25.08
CA PRO A 94 -17.94 -1.21 26.16
C PRO A 94 -17.19 -1.85 27.34
N GLY A 95 -16.01 -2.42 27.08
CA GLY A 95 -15.18 -3.07 28.10
C GLY A 95 -14.22 -2.17 28.83
N ASP A 96 -13.92 -0.99 28.29
CA ASP A 96 -12.99 -0.02 28.88
C ASP A 96 -13.32 1.41 28.43
N ARG A 97 -13.87 2.21 29.36
CA ARG A 97 -14.26 3.60 29.08
C ARG A 97 -13.10 4.51 28.68
N ARG A 98 -11.85 4.11 28.95
CA ARG A 98 -10.65 4.86 28.58
C ARG A 98 -10.20 4.58 27.15
N ALA A 99 -10.68 3.49 26.55
CA ALA A 99 -10.32 3.08 25.21
C ALA A 99 -11.32 3.60 24.19
N THR A 100 -10.80 3.97 23.02
CA THR A 100 -11.58 4.36 21.86
C THR A 100 -11.47 3.29 20.80
N LEU A 101 -12.60 2.83 20.31
CA LEU A 101 -12.69 1.95 19.15
C LEU A 101 -12.84 2.77 17.88
N VAL A 102 -12.20 2.30 16.83
CA VAL A 102 -12.27 2.88 15.47
C VAL A 102 -12.85 1.82 14.54
N GLU A 103 -13.83 2.20 13.77
CA GLU A 103 -14.46 1.32 12.78
C GLU A 103 -14.68 2.03 11.45
N VAL A 104 -14.64 1.25 10.36
CA VAL A 104 -14.97 1.73 9.02
C VAL A 104 -16.47 1.95 8.91
N THR A 105 -16.88 3.10 8.39
CA THR A 105 -18.28 3.38 8.08
C THR A 105 -18.71 2.65 6.80
N GLU A 106 -19.99 2.59 6.53
CA GLU A 106 -20.52 2.10 5.27
C GLU A 106 -19.98 2.90 4.08
N HIS A 107 -19.90 4.22 4.23
CA HIS A 107 -19.28 5.10 3.25
C HIS A 107 -17.79 4.77 3.05
N GLY A 108 -17.04 4.54 4.12
CA GLY A 108 -15.64 4.15 4.06
C GLY A 108 -15.41 2.83 3.32
N ALA A 109 -16.27 1.85 3.54
CA ALA A 109 -16.23 0.58 2.82
C ALA A 109 -16.51 0.75 1.32
N SER A 110 -17.46 1.61 0.97
CA SER A 110 -17.80 1.94 -0.42
C SER A 110 -16.64 2.63 -1.13
N VAL A 111 -16.05 3.64 -0.52
CA VAL A 111 -14.88 4.36 -1.06
C VAL A 111 -13.69 3.39 -1.24
N LEU A 112 -13.45 2.53 -0.27
CA LEU A 112 -12.37 1.54 -0.38
C LEU A 112 -12.58 0.57 -1.55
N ALA A 113 -13.81 0.15 -1.81
CA ALA A 113 -14.14 -0.69 -2.96
C ALA A 113 -13.89 0.04 -4.29
N GLU A 114 -14.26 1.32 -4.39
CA GLU A 114 -13.99 2.16 -5.57
C GLU A 114 -12.49 2.32 -5.82
N ILE A 115 -11.71 2.58 -4.76
CA ILE A 115 -10.25 2.71 -4.86
C ILE A 115 -9.63 1.39 -5.34
N ARG A 116 -10.07 0.26 -4.83
CA ARG A 116 -9.59 -1.07 -5.25
C ARG A 116 -9.87 -1.32 -6.73
N ALA A 117 -11.06 -1.00 -7.19
CA ALA A 117 -11.45 -1.15 -8.58
C ALA A 117 -10.58 -0.29 -9.51
N THR A 118 -10.36 0.98 -9.17
CA THR A 118 -9.55 1.91 -9.94
C THR A 118 -8.07 1.46 -9.98
N ARG A 119 -7.51 1.06 -8.85
CA ARG A 119 -6.12 0.57 -8.77
C ARG A 119 -5.94 -0.74 -9.53
N GLY A 120 -6.90 -1.63 -9.46
CA GLY A 120 -6.88 -2.86 -10.24
C GLY A 120 -6.85 -2.58 -11.75
N THR A 121 -7.60 -1.59 -12.21
CA THR A 121 -7.61 -1.16 -13.61
C THR A 121 -6.27 -0.54 -14.02
N GLU A 122 -5.67 0.30 -13.20
CA GLU A 122 -4.37 0.93 -13.49
C GLU A 122 -3.22 -0.08 -13.50
N ALA A 123 -3.15 -0.96 -12.51
CA ALA A 123 -2.19 -2.05 -12.48
C ALA A 123 -2.41 -2.98 -13.69
N GLY A 124 -3.65 -3.25 -14.05
CA GLY A 124 -4.02 -4.03 -15.22
C GLY A 124 -3.53 -3.41 -16.52
N ARG A 125 -3.53 -2.10 -16.65
CA ARG A 125 -2.98 -1.41 -17.84
C ARG A 125 -1.47 -1.58 -17.96
N ILE A 126 -0.76 -1.51 -16.85
CA ILE A 126 0.70 -1.66 -16.83
C ILE A 126 1.07 -3.12 -17.13
N PHE A 127 0.56 -4.05 -16.35
CA PHE A 127 0.87 -5.47 -16.49
C PHE A 127 0.17 -6.14 -17.68
N GLY A 128 -0.90 -5.54 -18.18
CA GLY A 128 -1.60 -5.98 -19.39
C GLY A 128 -0.78 -5.85 -20.67
N ARG A 129 0.32 -5.10 -20.63
CA ARG A 129 1.30 -5.04 -21.74
C ARG A 129 2.12 -6.33 -21.88
N LEU A 130 2.14 -7.14 -20.83
CA LEU A 130 2.85 -8.40 -20.81
C LEU A 130 1.97 -9.53 -21.37
N SER A 131 2.60 -10.49 -22.06
CA SER A 131 1.93 -11.74 -22.39
C SER A 131 1.50 -12.48 -21.11
N PRO A 132 0.51 -13.38 -21.17
CA PRO A 132 0.15 -14.21 -20.02
C PRO A 132 1.33 -14.97 -19.43
N ALA A 133 2.24 -15.48 -20.27
CA ALA A 133 3.44 -16.19 -19.84
C ALA A 133 4.42 -15.27 -19.09
N ASP A 134 4.70 -14.08 -19.62
CA ASP A 134 5.59 -13.10 -18.97
C ASP A 134 5.02 -12.61 -17.65
N ARG A 135 3.71 -12.41 -17.58
CA ARG A 135 3.01 -12.01 -16.35
C ARG A 135 3.13 -13.08 -15.27
N ALA A 136 2.96 -14.34 -15.61
CA ALA A 136 3.12 -15.44 -14.69
C ALA A 136 4.58 -15.56 -14.19
N GLU A 137 5.54 -15.37 -15.09
CA GLU A 137 6.97 -15.40 -14.77
C GLU A 137 7.36 -14.24 -13.85
N LEU A 138 6.91 -13.02 -14.15
CA LEU A 138 7.13 -11.86 -13.29
C LEU A 138 6.55 -12.08 -11.89
N ALA A 139 5.33 -12.61 -11.81
CA ALA A 139 4.70 -12.93 -10.53
C ALA A 139 5.52 -13.96 -9.73
N ARG A 140 6.08 -14.95 -10.39
CA ARG A 140 6.96 -15.96 -9.78
C ARG A 140 8.23 -15.34 -9.23
N ILE A 141 8.87 -14.45 -10.00
CA ILE A 141 10.11 -13.77 -9.61
C ILE A 141 9.86 -12.83 -8.43
N LEU A 142 8.79 -12.03 -8.49
CA LEU A 142 8.45 -11.10 -7.41
C LEU A 142 8.15 -11.82 -6.09
N ARG A 143 7.58 -13.02 -6.14
CA ARG A 143 7.38 -13.82 -4.92
C ARG A 143 8.70 -14.21 -4.26
N LYS A 144 9.73 -14.54 -5.04
CA LYS A 144 11.07 -14.86 -4.50
C LYS A 144 11.74 -13.69 -3.79
N LEU A 145 11.40 -12.46 -4.17
CA LEU A 145 11.98 -11.25 -3.58
C LEU A 145 11.27 -10.81 -2.29
N ARG A 146 10.11 -11.40 -2.00
CA ARG A 146 9.32 -11.07 -0.80
C ARG A 146 9.64 -11.95 0.41
N ASP A 147 10.27 -13.08 0.19
CA ASP A 147 10.70 -14.05 1.20
C ASP A 147 12.15 -13.76 1.61
#